data_0907d5cefe0a9bec0664065f56e84e5f
#
_entry.id   0907d5cefe0a9bec0664065f56e84e5f
#
_cell.length_a   1.000
_cell.length_b   1.000
_cell.length_c   1.000
_cell.angle_alpha   90.00
_cell.angle_beta   90.00
_cell.angle_gamma   90.00
#
_symmetry.space_group_name_H-M   'P 1'
#
loop_
_entity.id
_entity.type
_entity.pdbx_description
1 polymer ?
#
loop_
_entity_poly.entity_id
_entity_poly.type
_entity_poly.pdbx_seq_one_letter_code
_entity_poly.pdbx_strand_id
1 'polypeptide(L)'
;SWFGVILSSRIVPYEEIIRRVFYVVLCHLGFFVLIQTVWSYGLLPVHLMGTFYIVLTILLMLWRYTCRIVVKVTRGHGRNARRVIIVGSKDNAVEVYHEMVDNTSTGYRVLGYFSNHDDHTLPDNTPCLGSVDEALPWLEAHPVNEVYCCLSTDRYAEEIFPIMDFCENNFVRFFYVPNLRNYMKRTMNLELLGNVPILYIREEPLRQASNRFIKRAFDVTVSSLFLCTLFPFIYIFVAIGTKLTSRGPVLFLQERSGENGQTFRCIKFRSMRVNSDADRVQATRDDPRKTRFGDFLRRSSIDELPQFINVLRGDMSIVGPRPHMLQHTEQYSKLINKYMVRHLIKPGITGWAQVTGYRGETHSLSQMEGRVRRDIWYLENWSLLLDIRIIFMTVWNALRQDENAY
;
A
#
# COMPACT_ATOMS: atom_id res chain seq x y z
N SER A 1 -24.27 6.60 -4.79
CA SER A 1 -24.07 7.25 -3.48
C SER A 1 -22.60 7.58 -3.29
N TRP A 2 -22.26 8.82 -2.90
CA TRP A 2 -20.90 9.33 -2.75
C TRP A 2 -20.03 8.51 -1.78
N PHE A 3 -20.65 7.83 -0.83
CA PHE A 3 -19.93 7.01 0.17
C PHE A 3 -19.97 5.50 -0.11
N GLY A 4 -20.48 5.08 -1.25
CA GLY A 4 -20.59 3.65 -1.58
C GLY A 4 -21.30 2.84 -0.48
N VAL A 5 -22.26 3.46 0.20
CA VAL A 5 -23.00 2.88 1.34
C VAL A 5 -23.76 1.62 0.89
N ILE A 6 -24.16 1.56 -0.36
CA ILE A 6 -24.83 0.39 -0.94
C ILE A 6 -23.72 -0.52 -1.48
N LEU A 7 -23.71 -1.76 -1.03
CA LEU A 7 -22.79 -2.81 -1.52
C LEU A 7 -23.12 -3.12 -2.99
N SER A 8 -22.48 -2.41 -3.92
CA SER A 8 -22.69 -2.61 -5.36
C SER A 8 -21.89 -3.80 -5.89
N SER A 9 -20.75 -4.12 -5.29
CA SER A 9 -19.91 -5.27 -5.64
C SER A 9 -20.24 -6.49 -4.80
N ARG A 10 -20.21 -7.68 -5.40
CA ARG A 10 -20.52 -8.95 -4.70
C ARG A 10 -19.42 -9.35 -3.72
N ILE A 11 -18.19 -8.99 -4.03
CA ILE A 11 -17.01 -9.24 -3.19
C ILE A 11 -16.50 -7.88 -2.70
N VAL A 12 -16.63 -7.62 -1.39
CA VAL A 12 -16.12 -6.40 -0.76
C VAL A 12 -15.22 -6.82 0.40
N PRO A 13 -13.94 -6.43 0.43
CA PRO A 13 -13.05 -6.72 1.55
C PRO A 13 -13.55 -6.05 2.84
N TYR A 14 -13.26 -6.66 4.00
CA TYR A 14 -13.70 -6.14 5.31
C TYR A 14 -13.14 -4.75 5.60
N GLU A 15 -11.91 -4.49 5.18
CA GLU A 15 -11.24 -3.20 5.34
C GLU A 15 -12.00 -2.05 4.68
N GLU A 16 -12.59 -2.30 3.52
CA GLU A 16 -13.39 -1.33 2.79
C GLU A 16 -14.67 -0.95 3.55
N ILE A 17 -15.29 -1.90 4.24
CA ILE A 17 -16.48 -1.65 5.07
C ILE A 17 -16.11 -0.75 6.26
N ILE A 18 -15.02 -1.06 6.95
CA ILE A 18 -14.52 -0.30 8.09
C ILE A 18 -14.20 1.14 7.64
N ARG A 19 -13.47 1.29 6.55
CA ARG A 19 -13.10 2.59 5.98
C ARG A 19 -14.33 3.43 5.65
N ARG A 20 -15.33 2.85 5.01
CA ARG A 20 -16.58 3.55 4.66
C ARG A 20 -17.40 3.98 5.88
N VAL A 21 -17.52 3.13 6.89
CA VAL A 21 -18.21 3.49 8.15
C VAL A 21 -17.47 4.63 8.84
N PHE A 22 -16.14 4.59 8.88
CA PHE A 22 -15.33 5.66 9.45
C PHE A 22 -15.58 7.00 8.76
N TYR A 23 -15.57 7.04 7.43
CA TYR A 23 -15.86 8.28 6.67
C TYR A 23 -17.26 8.80 6.91
N VAL A 24 -18.27 7.93 6.98
CA VAL A 24 -19.66 8.35 7.28
C VAL A 24 -19.75 8.98 8.66
N VAL A 25 -19.15 8.36 9.67
CA VAL A 25 -19.14 8.87 11.05
C VAL A 25 -18.40 10.20 11.13
N LEU A 26 -17.25 10.32 10.46
CA LEU A 26 -16.46 11.55 10.44
C LEU A 26 -17.21 12.71 9.75
N CYS A 27 -17.84 12.45 8.60
CA CYS A 27 -18.65 13.45 7.91
C CYS A 27 -19.86 13.88 8.75
N HIS A 28 -20.54 12.93 9.40
CA HIS A 28 -21.65 13.23 10.28
C HIS A 28 -21.21 14.08 11.47
N LEU A 29 -20.09 13.76 12.09
CA LEU A 29 -19.49 14.55 13.17
C LEU A 29 -19.20 15.99 12.71
N GLY A 30 -18.52 16.14 11.57
CA GLY A 30 -18.21 17.46 11.03
C GLY A 30 -19.46 18.29 10.74
N PHE A 31 -20.48 17.68 10.12
CA PHE A 31 -21.75 18.35 9.83
C PHE A 31 -22.51 18.71 11.10
N PHE A 32 -22.51 17.84 12.11
CA PHE A 32 -23.17 18.07 13.39
C PHE A 32 -22.51 19.23 14.16
N VAL A 33 -21.19 19.28 14.23
CA VAL A 33 -20.43 20.37 14.85
C VAL A 33 -20.72 21.70 14.12
N LEU A 34 -20.73 21.67 12.77
CA LEU A 34 -21.03 22.86 11.97
C LEU A 34 -22.46 23.39 12.26
N ILE A 35 -23.45 22.52 12.36
CA ILE A 35 -24.84 22.94 12.72
C ILE A 35 -24.86 23.57 14.10
N GLN A 36 -24.20 22.95 15.08
CA GLN A 36 -24.20 23.49 16.46
C GLN A 36 -23.53 24.87 16.53
N THR A 37 -22.45 25.09 15.78
CA THR A 37 -21.75 26.38 15.74
C THR A 37 -22.58 27.46 15.03
N VAL A 38 -23.23 27.10 13.91
CA VAL A 38 -24.05 28.07 13.14
C VAL A 38 -25.30 28.50 13.89
N TRP A 39 -25.96 27.57 14.58
CA TRP A 39 -27.20 27.89 15.31
C TRP A 39 -27.01 28.33 16.78
N SER A 40 -25.77 28.55 17.21
CA SER A 40 -25.42 29.09 18.54
C SER A 40 -26.00 28.32 19.74
N TYR A 41 -26.31 27.03 19.56
CA TYR A 41 -26.80 26.17 20.65
C TYR A 41 -25.76 25.81 21.69
N GLY A 42 -24.49 26.23 21.49
CA GLY A 42 -23.35 25.77 22.27
C GLY A 42 -22.94 24.33 21.92
N LEU A 43 -21.69 24.00 22.12
CA LEU A 43 -21.22 22.62 21.92
C LEU A 43 -21.74 21.74 23.06
N LEU A 44 -22.29 20.57 22.70
CA LEU A 44 -22.61 19.55 23.68
C LEU A 44 -21.32 19.10 24.42
N PRO A 45 -21.48 18.70 25.70
CA PRO A 45 -20.34 18.18 26.45
C PRO A 45 -19.60 17.07 25.69
N VAL A 46 -18.26 17.17 25.64
CA VAL A 46 -17.42 16.27 24.86
C VAL A 46 -17.63 14.78 25.18
N HIS A 47 -17.92 14.46 26.45
CA HIS A 47 -18.21 13.09 26.88
C HIS A 47 -19.51 12.53 26.29
N LEU A 48 -20.57 13.35 26.15
CA LEU A 48 -21.81 12.93 25.51
C LEU A 48 -21.64 12.74 24.02
N MET A 49 -20.92 13.64 23.36
CA MET A 49 -20.59 13.47 21.95
C MET A 49 -19.74 12.22 21.72
N GLY A 50 -18.73 12.02 22.56
CA GLY A 50 -17.85 10.83 22.47
C GLY A 50 -18.63 9.52 22.62
N THR A 51 -19.47 9.41 23.65
CA THR A 51 -20.33 8.22 23.85
C THR A 51 -21.31 8.01 22.69
N PHE A 52 -21.95 9.06 22.21
CA PHE A 52 -22.86 8.96 21.06
C PHE A 52 -22.15 8.41 19.82
N TYR A 53 -20.97 8.94 19.46
CA TYR A 53 -20.26 8.50 18.25
C TYR A 53 -19.64 7.11 18.41
N ILE A 54 -19.24 6.70 19.60
CA ILE A 54 -18.80 5.32 19.86
C ILE A 54 -19.97 4.36 19.64
N VAL A 55 -21.13 4.63 20.26
CA VAL A 55 -22.33 3.80 20.12
C VAL A 55 -22.81 3.76 18.67
N LEU A 56 -22.86 4.91 17.99
CA LEU A 56 -23.22 5.00 16.58
C LEU A 56 -22.30 4.16 15.69
N THR A 57 -20.99 4.22 15.91
CA THR A 57 -20.00 3.44 15.15
C THR A 57 -20.21 1.94 15.36
N ILE A 58 -20.42 1.50 16.63
CA ILE A 58 -20.67 0.10 16.95
C ILE A 58 -21.96 -0.38 16.28
N LEU A 59 -23.04 0.40 16.36
CA LEU A 59 -24.33 0.03 15.76
C LEU A 59 -24.25 -0.04 14.23
N LEU A 60 -23.54 0.90 13.59
CA LEU A 60 -23.32 0.89 12.14
C LEU A 60 -22.48 -0.33 11.71
N MET A 61 -21.43 -0.66 12.45
CA MET A 61 -20.62 -1.85 12.19
C MET A 61 -21.44 -3.13 12.35
N LEU A 62 -22.19 -3.25 13.45
CA LEU A 62 -23.06 -4.41 13.71
C LEU A 62 -24.10 -4.58 12.61
N TRP A 63 -24.80 -3.49 12.24
CA TRP A 63 -25.77 -3.48 11.15
C TRP A 63 -25.15 -3.95 9.83
N ARG A 64 -23.99 -3.38 9.47
CA ARG A 64 -23.29 -3.76 8.23
C ARG A 64 -22.88 -5.22 8.21
N TYR A 65 -22.36 -5.70 9.33
CA TYR A 65 -21.96 -7.09 9.48
C TYR A 65 -23.16 -8.05 9.38
N THR A 66 -24.26 -7.71 10.08
CA THR A 66 -25.50 -8.47 10.04
C THR A 66 -26.10 -8.53 8.62
N CYS A 67 -26.21 -7.37 7.95
CA CYS A 67 -26.66 -7.34 6.55
C CYS A 67 -25.79 -8.24 5.65
N ARG A 68 -24.47 -8.24 5.84
CA ARG A 68 -23.58 -9.10 5.07
C ARG A 68 -23.81 -10.59 5.34
N ILE A 69 -23.99 -10.97 6.59
CA ILE A 69 -24.30 -12.37 6.95
C ILE A 69 -25.63 -12.78 6.33
N VAL A 70 -26.67 -11.98 6.46
CA VAL A 70 -27.99 -12.28 5.87
C VAL A 70 -27.89 -12.45 4.37
N VAL A 71 -27.20 -11.54 3.66
CA VAL A 71 -27.00 -11.63 2.22
C VAL A 71 -26.18 -12.88 1.85
N LYS A 72 -25.14 -13.21 2.64
CA LYS A 72 -24.32 -14.40 2.43
C LYS A 72 -25.13 -15.68 2.59
N VAL A 73 -25.91 -15.77 3.67
CA VAL A 73 -26.76 -16.94 3.95
C VAL A 73 -27.87 -17.11 2.90
N THR A 74 -28.53 -16.02 2.52
CA THR A 74 -29.59 -16.06 1.48
C THR A 74 -29.06 -16.48 0.11
N ARG A 75 -27.84 -16.06 -0.25
CA ARG A 75 -27.16 -16.48 -1.49
C ARG A 75 -26.77 -17.97 -1.44
N GLY A 76 -26.24 -18.42 -0.31
CA GLY A 76 -25.90 -19.85 -0.12
C GLY A 76 -27.10 -20.79 -0.26
N HIS A 77 -28.33 -20.32 -0.01
CA HIS A 77 -29.56 -21.08 -0.24
C HIS A 77 -30.12 -20.93 -1.68
N GLY A 78 -29.30 -20.43 -2.62
CA GLY A 78 -29.69 -20.29 -4.04
C GLY A 78 -30.65 -19.12 -4.34
N ARG A 79 -31.09 -18.36 -3.34
CA ARG A 79 -31.88 -17.16 -3.56
C ARG A 79 -30.98 -16.05 -4.09
N ASN A 80 -31.41 -15.41 -5.18
CA ASN A 80 -30.62 -14.37 -5.89
C ASN A 80 -29.30 -14.89 -6.50
N ALA A 81 -29.24 -16.20 -6.83
CA ALA A 81 -28.13 -16.76 -7.59
C ALA A 81 -28.17 -16.26 -9.04
N ARG A 82 -27.04 -15.80 -9.56
CA ARG A 82 -26.90 -15.43 -10.98
C ARG A 82 -26.49 -16.64 -11.79
N ARG A 83 -27.25 -16.92 -12.84
CA ARG A 83 -26.93 -17.96 -13.81
C ARG A 83 -25.84 -17.46 -14.72
N VAL A 84 -24.73 -18.17 -14.79
CA VAL A 84 -23.53 -17.78 -15.51
C VAL A 84 -23.13 -18.89 -16.47
N ILE A 85 -22.69 -18.51 -17.67
CA ILE A 85 -21.97 -19.40 -18.57
C ILE A 85 -20.56 -18.86 -18.82
N ILE A 86 -19.64 -19.79 -19.10
CA ILE A 86 -18.25 -19.50 -19.44
C ILE A 86 -18.03 -19.88 -20.90
N VAL A 87 -17.46 -18.98 -21.72
CA VAL A 87 -17.11 -19.26 -23.10
C VAL A 87 -15.61 -19.35 -23.20
N GLY A 88 -15.08 -20.55 -23.40
CA GLY A 88 -13.68 -20.91 -23.36
C GLY A 88 -13.35 -21.87 -22.20
N SER A 89 -12.30 -22.67 -22.37
CA SER A 89 -11.88 -23.70 -21.40
C SER A 89 -10.43 -23.56 -20.91
N LYS A 90 -9.72 -22.50 -21.28
CA LYS A 90 -8.32 -22.28 -20.91
C LYS A 90 -8.14 -21.86 -19.45
N ASP A 91 -6.89 -21.71 -19.02
CA ASP A 91 -6.50 -21.38 -17.64
C ASP A 91 -7.26 -20.20 -17.02
N ASN A 92 -7.54 -19.14 -17.80
CA ASN A 92 -8.34 -18.01 -17.34
C ASN A 92 -9.81 -18.37 -17.06
N ALA A 93 -10.37 -19.35 -17.79
CA ALA A 93 -11.71 -19.87 -17.55
C ALA A 93 -11.75 -20.68 -16.24
N VAL A 94 -10.71 -21.47 -15.97
CA VAL A 94 -10.55 -22.24 -14.73
C VAL A 94 -10.44 -21.29 -13.53
N GLU A 95 -9.66 -20.22 -13.63
CA GLU A 95 -9.55 -19.22 -12.56
C GLU A 95 -10.90 -18.55 -12.25
N VAL A 96 -11.63 -18.14 -13.29
CA VAL A 96 -12.97 -17.55 -13.13
C VAL A 96 -13.93 -18.54 -12.48
N TYR A 97 -13.86 -19.80 -12.88
CA TYR A 97 -14.70 -20.86 -12.31
C TYR A 97 -14.43 -21.04 -10.82
N HIS A 98 -13.16 -21.16 -10.41
CA HIS A 98 -12.78 -21.33 -9.02
C HIS A 98 -13.20 -20.12 -8.17
N GLU A 99 -13.01 -18.90 -8.65
CA GLU A 99 -13.47 -17.68 -7.96
C GLU A 99 -14.99 -17.67 -7.74
N MET A 100 -15.76 -18.27 -8.65
CA MET A 100 -17.22 -18.31 -8.56
C MET A 100 -17.72 -19.44 -7.65
N VAL A 101 -17.09 -20.62 -7.71
CA VAL A 101 -17.61 -21.87 -7.11
C VAL A 101 -17.00 -22.12 -5.73
N ASP A 102 -15.71 -21.91 -5.53
CA ASP A 102 -15.03 -22.15 -4.25
C ASP A 102 -15.58 -21.27 -3.13
N ASN A 103 -16.07 -20.09 -3.51
CA ASN A 103 -16.74 -19.19 -2.58
C ASN A 103 -18.26 -19.19 -2.81
N THR A 104 -18.97 -20.19 -2.28
CA THR A 104 -20.44 -20.33 -2.39
C THR A 104 -21.23 -19.07 -1.99
N SER A 105 -20.60 -18.17 -1.25
CA SER A 105 -21.21 -16.90 -0.82
C SER A 105 -21.31 -15.83 -1.91
N THR A 106 -20.65 -16.03 -3.06
CA THR A 106 -20.72 -15.12 -4.22
C THR A 106 -22.10 -15.15 -4.87
N GLY A 107 -22.81 -16.28 -4.75
CA GLY A 107 -24.12 -16.49 -5.35
C GLY A 107 -24.07 -16.59 -6.86
N TYR A 108 -22.99 -17.12 -7.42
CA TYR A 108 -22.93 -17.53 -8.82
C TYR A 108 -23.34 -19.01 -8.96
N ARG A 109 -24.07 -19.30 -10.04
CA ARG A 109 -24.40 -20.64 -10.47
C ARG A 109 -23.91 -20.81 -11.90
N VAL A 110 -22.77 -21.46 -12.07
CA VAL A 110 -22.24 -21.79 -13.38
C VAL A 110 -23.10 -22.90 -13.95
N LEU A 111 -23.72 -22.64 -15.10
CA LEU A 111 -24.60 -23.59 -15.81
C LEU A 111 -23.79 -24.57 -16.66
N GLY A 112 -22.65 -24.11 -17.18
CA GLY A 112 -21.73 -24.89 -17.99
C GLY A 112 -20.80 -23.97 -18.78
N TYR A 113 -20.05 -24.58 -19.69
CA TYR A 113 -19.11 -23.84 -20.54
C TYR A 113 -19.17 -24.30 -22.01
N PHE A 114 -18.67 -23.46 -22.90
CA PHE A 114 -18.51 -23.73 -24.32
C PHE A 114 -17.04 -23.78 -24.69
N SER A 115 -16.61 -24.79 -25.45
CA SER A 115 -15.22 -24.91 -25.89
C SER A 115 -15.09 -25.69 -27.18
N ASN A 116 -14.16 -25.26 -28.05
CA ASN A 116 -13.80 -25.97 -29.26
C ASN A 116 -12.60 -26.93 -29.05
N HIS A 117 -12.09 -27.05 -27.83
CA HIS A 117 -10.95 -27.91 -27.48
C HIS A 117 -11.41 -29.11 -26.64
N ASP A 118 -10.86 -30.28 -26.93
CA ASP A 118 -11.08 -31.52 -26.17
C ASP A 118 -10.36 -31.48 -24.79
N ASP A 119 -9.56 -30.48 -24.52
CA ASP A 119 -8.92 -30.28 -23.23
C ASP A 119 -9.94 -29.81 -22.20
N HIS A 120 -10.57 -30.75 -21.51
CA HIS A 120 -11.47 -30.49 -20.38
C HIS A 120 -10.65 -30.04 -19.16
N THR A 121 -10.27 -28.77 -19.15
CA THR A 121 -9.49 -28.19 -18.03
C THR A 121 -10.38 -27.72 -16.88
N LEU A 122 -11.69 -27.59 -17.11
CA LEU A 122 -12.67 -27.29 -16.05
C LEU A 122 -13.02 -28.56 -15.27
N PRO A 123 -13.35 -28.45 -13.95
CA PRO A 123 -13.70 -29.60 -13.14
C PRO A 123 -14.87 -30.41 -13.70
N ASP A 124 -14.83 -31.74 -13.51
CA ASP A 124 -15.79 -32.74 -14.05
C ASP A 124 -17.26 -32.45 -13.72
N ASN A 125 -17.53 -31.66 -12.68
CA ASN A 125 -18.87 -31.26 -12.27
C ASN A 125 -19.50 -30.16 -13.14
N THR A 126 -18.77 -29.60 -14.11
CA THR A 126 -19.26 -28.50 -14.97
C THR A 126 -19.52 -29.07 -16.36
N PRO A 127 -20.78 -29.14 -16.83
CA PRO A 127 -21.07 -29.69 -18.15
C PRO A 127 -20.50 -28.82 -19.26
N CYS A 128 -19.87 -29.48 -20.24
CA CYS A 128 -19.61 -28.86 -21.53
C CYS A 128 -20.94 -28.81 -22.31
N LEU A 129 -21.36 -27.59 -22.67
CA LEU A 129 -22.66 -27.37 -23.32
C LEU A 129 -22.56 -27.43 -24.85
N GLY A 130 -21.35 -27.49 -25.39
CA GLY A 130 -21.08 -27.60 -26.83
C GLY A 130 -19.88 -26.78 -27.29
N SER A 131 -19.76 -26.61 -28.60
CA SER A 131 -18.75 -25.76 -29.24
C SER A 131 -19.02 -24.27 -29.04
N VAL A 132 -18.02 -23.42 -29.29
CA VAL A 132 -18.17 -21.95 -29.18
C VAL A 132 -19.25 -21.43 -30.12
N ASP A 133 -19.36 -22.00 -31.32
CA ASP A 133 -20.37 -21.62 -32.33
C ASP A 133 -21.81 -21.89 -31.87
N GLU A 134 -21.99 -22.87 -30.97
CA GLU A 134 -23.29 -23.24 -30.41
C GLU A 134 -23.68 -22.34 -29.22
N ALA A 135 -22.76 -21.48 -28.73
CA ALA A 135 -23.02 -20.64 -27.58
C ALA A 135 -24.16 -19.63 -27.84
N LEU A 136 -24.19 -18.99 -29.01
CA LEU A 136 -25.22 -18.00 -29.34
C LEU A 136 -26.62 -18.63 -29.47
N PRO A 137 -26.85 -19.72 -30.25
CA PRO A 137 -28.15 -20.42 -30.29
C PRO A 137 -28.60 -20.93 -28.92
N TRP A 138 -27.68 -21.38 -28.11
CA TRP A 138 -27.99 -21.86 -26.74
C TRP A 138 -28.43 -20.70 -25.83
N LEU A 139 -27.78 -19.53 -25.92
CA LEU A 139 -28.14 -18.34 -25.15
C LEU A 139 -29.54 -17.82 -25.50
N GLU A 140 -29.94 -17.90 -26.77
CA GLU A 140 -31.29 -17.54 -27.23
C GLU A 140 -32.38 -18.42 -26.59
N ALA A 141 -32.06 -19.68 -26.33
CA ALA A 141 -33.00 -20.65 -25.76
C ALA A 141 -33.03 -20.69 -24.22
N HIS A 142 -32.00 -20.17 -23.57
CA HIS A 142 -31.83 -20.33 -22.11
C HIS A 142 -31.61 -18.99 -21.40
N PRO A 143 -32.36 -18.67 -20.34
CA PRO A 143 -32.20 -17.43 -19.60
C PRO A 143 -30.90 -17.46 -18.76
N VAL A 144 -29.99 -16.55 -19.08
CA VAL A 144 -28.70 -16.33 -18.41
C VAL A 144 -28.61 -14.91 -17.88
N ASN A 145 -27.90 -14.68 -16.81
CA ASN A 145 -27.70 -13.34 -16.24
C ASN A 145 -26.36 -12.72 -16.66
N GLU A 146 -25.33 -13.55 -16.77
CA GLU A 146 -23.96 -13.10 -17.06
C GLU A 146 -23.22 -14.11 -17.95
N VAL A 147 -22.43 -13.61 -18.89
CA VAL A 147 -21.56 -14.39 -19.78
C VAL A 147 -20.13 -13.97 -19.53
N TYR A 148 -19.25 -14.91 -19.28
CA TYR A 148 -17.80 -14.69 -19.11
C TYR A 148 -17.06 -15.29 -20.30
N CYS A 149 -16.58 -14.42 -21.18
CA CYS A 149 -15.84 -14.81 -22.37
C CYS A 149 -14.34 -14.85 -22.07
N CYS A 150 -13.78 -16.05 -22.07
CA CYS A 150 -12.38 -16.35 -21.80
C CYS A 150 -11.57 -16.69 -23.07
N LEU A 151 -12.12 -16.39 -24.25
CA LEU A 151 -11.48 -16.60 -25.55
C LEU A 151 -10.56 -15.46 -25.91
N SER A 152 -9.62 -15.72 -26.84
CA SER A 152 -8.76 -14.68 -27.39
C SER A 152 -9.47 -14.00 -28.56
N THR A 153 -9.56 -12.66 -28.52
CA THR A 153 -10.17 -11.85 -29.57
C THR A 153 -9.45 -12.01 -30.92
N ASP A 154 -8.15 -12.28 -30.92
CA ASP A 154 -7.35 -12.47 -32.13
C ASP A 154 -7.80 -13.66 -32.98
N ARG A 155 -8.43 -14.67 -32.36
CA ARG A 155 -8.81 -15.92 -33.03
C ARG A 155 -10.32 -16.10 -33.15
N TYR A 156 -11.10 -15.53 -32.25
CA TYR A 156 -12.53 -15.79 -32.07
C TYR A 156 -13.36 -14.52 -32.13
N ALA A 157 -12.89 -13.49 -32.86
CA ALA A 157 -13.61 -12.22 -32.97
C ALA A 157 -15.02 -12.41 -33.62
N GLU A 158 -15.10 -13.28 -34.63
CA GLU A 158 -16.35 -13.54 -35.37
C GLU A 158 -17.42 -14.19 -34.46
N GLU A 159 -17.03 -14.98 -33.47
CA GLU A 159 -17.92 -15.62 -32.52
C GLU A 159 -18.21 -14.72 -31.30
N ILE A 160 -17.22 -13.96 -30.84
CA ILE A 160 -17.33 -13.12 -29.63
C ILE A 160 -18.27 -11.94 -29.85
N PHE A 161 -18.17 -11.21 -31.00
CA PHE A 161 -18.98 -10.03 -31.24
C PHE A 161 -20.48 -10.31 -31.30
N PRO A 162 -20.96 -11.35 -31.98
CA PRO A 162 -22.38 -11.69 -31.95
C PRO A 162 -22.90 -12.04 -30.54
N ILE A 163 -22.11 -12.76 -29.74
CA ILE A 163 -22.46 -13.06 -28.34
C ILE A 163 -22.56 -11.79 -27.51
N MET A 164 -21.62 -10.85 -27.70
CA MET A 164 -21.61 -9.57 -27.00
C MET A 164 -22.84 -8.73 -27.39
N ASP A 165 -23.14 -8.60 -28.68
CA ASP A 165 -24.30 -7.88 -29.18
C ASP A 165 -25.61 -8.50 -28.68
N PHE A 166 -25.71 -9.83 -28.66
CA PHE A 166 -26.86 -10.51 -28.09
C PHE A 166 -27.02 -10.17 -26.60
N CYS A 167 -25.92 -10.20 -25.82
CA CYS A 167 -25.95 -9.91 -24.40
C CYS A 167 -26.43 -8.47 -24.13
N GLU A 168 -25.95 -7.48 -24.88
CA GLU A 168 -26.35 -6.08 -24.75
C GLU A 168 -27.86 -5.88 -25.07
N ASN A 169 -28.35 -6.55 -26.08
CA ASN A 169 -29.76 -6.43 -26.52
C ASN A 169 -30.74 -7.22 -25.59
N ASN A 170 -30.27 -8.18 -24.80
CA ASN A 170 -31.12 -9.05 -23.97
C ASN A 170 -30.90 -8.88 -22.44
N PHE A 171 -30.33 -7.76 -22.00
CA PHE A 171 -30.08 -7.47 -20.60
C PHE A 171 -29.17 -8.49 -19.89
N VAL A 172 -28.35 -9.23 -20.65
CA VAL A 172 -27.33 -10.14 -20.15
C VAL A 172 -26.02 -9.36 -20.00
N ARG A 173 -25.32 -9.52 -18.88
CA ARG A 173 -24.04 -8.85 -18.71
C ARG A 173 -22.93 -9.65 -19.36
N PHE A 174 -22.20 -9.03 -20.25
CA PHE A 174 -21.03 -9.60 -20.90
C PHE A 174 -19.75 -9.15 -20.20
N PHE A 175 -18.88 -10.10 -19.84
CA PHE A 175 -17.56 -9.86 -19.27
C PHE A 175 -16.50 -10.55 -20.12
N TYR A 176 -15.58 -9.76 -20.62
CA TYR A 176 -14.42 -10.29 -21.31
C TYR A 176 -13.28 -10.53 -20.31
N VAL A 177 -12.76 -11.76 -20.28
CA VAL A 177 -11.66 -12.18 -19.39
C VAL A 177 -10.42 -12.46 -20.22
N PRO A 178 -9.51 -11.50 -20.38
CA PRO A 178 -8.30 -11.68 -21.16
C PRO A 178 -7.37 -12.70 -20.53
N ASN A 179 -6.70 -13.53 -21.34
CA ASN A 179 -5.67 -14.44 -20.86
C ASN A 179 -4.36 -13.67 -20.66
N LEU A 180 -4.16 -13.16 -19.46
CA LEU A 180 -2.98 -12.38 -19.12
C LEU A 180 -1.83 -13.23 -18.55
N ARG A 181 -2.05 -14.53 -18.32
CA ARG A 181 -1.09 -15.45 -17.65
C ARG A 181 0.22 -15.59 -18.40
N ASN A 182 0.20 -15.59 -19.74
CA ASN A 182 1.41 -15.67 -20.55
C ASN A 182 2.32 -14.43 -20.43
N TYR A 183 1.75 -13.29 -20.04
CA TYR A 183 2.48 -12.05 -19.82
C TYR A 183 2.82 -11.82 -18.35
N MET A 184 2.22 -12.61 -17.43
CA MET A 184 2.23 -12.35 -16.01
C MET A 184 2.75 -13.51 -15.17
N LYS A 185 4.05 -13.55 -14.95
CA LYS A 185 4.60 -14.22 -13.75
C LYS A 185 4.35 -13.42 -12.46
N ARG A 186 3.54 -12.35 -12.49
CA ARG A 186 3.30 -11.40 -11.38
C ARG A 186 1.88 -10.84 -11.46
N THR A 187 1.27 -10.58 -10.29
CA THR A 187 0.02 -9.81 -10.20
C THR A 187 0.19 -8.45 -10.87
N MET A 188 -0.68 -8.11 -11.81
CA MET A 188 -0.74 -6.81 -12.44
C MET A 188 -2.08 -6.15 -12.10
N ASN A 189 -2.06 -4.84 -11.95
CA ASN A 189 -3.24 -4.04 -11.73
C ASN A 189 -3.68 -3.38 -13.02
N LEU A 190 -4.98 -3.26 -13.24
CA LEU A 190 -5.58 -2.59 -14.39
C LEU A 190 -5.94 -1.15 -14.01
N GLU A 191 -5.52 -0.20 -14.82
CA GLU A 191 -5.89 1.21 -14.71
C GLU A 191 -6.35 1.73 -16.09
N LEU A 192 -7.20 2.74 -16.12
CA LEU A 192 -7.61 3.41 -17.36
C LEU A 192 -6.83 4.71 -17.55
N LEU A 193 -6.06 4.79 -18.62
CA LEU A 193 -5.47 6.04 -19.08
C LEU A 193 -6.44 6.69 -20.08
N GLY A 194 -7.34 7.53 -19.60
CA GLY A 194 -8.50 7.95 -20.36
C GLY A 194 -9.40 6.76 -20.66
N ASN A 195 -9.52 6.35 -21.93
CA ASN A 195 -10.29 5.18 -22.35
C ASN A 195 -9.40 3.95 -22.65
N VAL A 196 -8.09 4.06 -22.48
CA VAL A 196 -7.15 2.97 -22.78
C VAL A 196 -6.83 2.18 -21.52
N PRO A 197 -7.15 0.87 -21.45
CA PRO A 197 -6.75 0.04 -20.33
C PRO A 197 -5.23 -0.18 -20.33
N ILE A 198 -4.58 0.15 -19.23
CA ILE A 198 -3.15 -0.09 -19.01
C ILE A 198 -2.94 -1.05 -17.84
N LEU A 199 -1.95 -1.93 -18.00
CA LEU A 199 -1.54 -2.85 -16.96
C LEU A 199 -0.26 -2.36 -16.31
N TYR A 200 -0.24 -2.33 -14.98
CA TYR A 200 0.96 -1.95 -14.23
C TYR A 200 1.27 -2.99 -13.15
N ILE A 201 2.59 -3.17 -12.90
CA ILE A 201 3.11 -4.28 -12.10
C ILE A 201 2.95 -4.06 -10.60
N ARG A 202 2.76 -2.80 -10.17
CA ARG A 202 2.84 -2.45 -8.75
C ARG A 202 1.89 -1.32 -8.38
N GLU A 203 1.14 -1.53 -7.31
CA GLU A 203 0.44 -0.42 -6.66
C GLU A 203 1.43 0.45 -5.90
N GLU A 204 1.35 1.74 -6.15
CA GLU A 204 2.14 2.76 -5.46
C GLU A 204 1.19 3.80 -4.89
N PRO A 205 0.68 3.63 -3.65
CA PRO A 205 -0.28 4.57 -3.07
C PRO A 205 0.23 6.01 -3.07
N LEU A 206 1.54 6.22 -2.95
CA LEU A 206 2.17 7.55 -3.01
C LEU A 206 2.26 8.15 -4.43
N ARG A 207 1.90 7.41 -5.48
CA ARG A 207 1.72 7.97 -6.83
C ARG A 207 0.50 8.89 -6.90
N GLN A 208 -0.52 8.64 -6.08
CA GLN A 208 -1.71 9.48 -5.98
C GLN A 208 -1.36 10.83 -5.32
N ALA A 209 -1.77 11.93 -5.96
CA ALA A 209 -1.48 13.28 -5.48
C ALA A 209 -2.05 13.56 -4.08
N SER A 210 -3.24 13.04 -3.78
CA SER A 210 -3.88 13.13 -2.46
C SER A 210 -3.04 12.50 -1.36
N ASN A 211 -2.52 11.31 -1.58
CA ASN A 211 -1.69 10.59 -0.61
C ASN A 211 -0.34 11.30 -0.40
N ARG A 212 0.28 11.80 -1.48
CA ARG A 212 1.49 12.62 -1.37
C ARG A 212 1.26 13.90 -0.58
N PHE A 213 0.12 14.55 -0.80
CA PHE A 213 -0.24 15.75 -0.05
C PHE A 213 -0.43 15.44 1.44
N ILE A 214 -1.20 14.40 1.78
CA ILE A 214 -1.42 13.97 3.17
C ILE A 214 -0.09 13.65 3.85
N LYS A 215 0.75 12.85 3.19
CA LYS A 215 2.09 12.52 3.71
C LYS A 215 2.95 13.76 3.92
N ARG A 216 2.97 14.66 2.95
CA ARG A 216 3.76 15.90 3.04
C ARG A 216 3.25 16.83 4.14
N ALA A 217 1.95 16.99 4.27
CA ALA A 217 1.34 17.77 5.35
C ALA A 217 1.72 17.20 6.72
N PHE A 218 1.63 15.89 6.89
CA PHE A 218 2.07 15.21 8.11
C PHE A 218 3.57 15.43 8.40
N ASP A 219 4.43 15.21 7.41
CA ASP A 219 5.88 15.40 7.53
C ASP A 219 6.23 16.82 7.93
N VAL A 220 5.63 17.83 7.30
CA VAL A 220 5.87 19.25 7.61
C VAL A 220 5.38 19.60 9.01
N THR A 221 4.17 19.18 9.37
CA THR A 221 3.57 19.48 10.68
C THR A 221 4.42 18.93 11.82
N VAL A 222 4.75 17.63 11.76
CA VAL A 222 5.53 16.97 12.82
C VAL A 222 6.96 17.53 12.88
N SER A 223 7.60 17.74 11.73
CA SER A 223 8.96 18.29 11.69
C SER A 223 9.03 19.72 12.19
N SER A 224 8.06 20.57 11.83
CA SER A 224 7.98 21.94 12.32
C SER A 224 7.79 21.98 13.83
N LEU A 225 6.87 21.17 14.35
CA LEU A 225 6.62 21.09 15.78
C LEU A 225 7.89 20.66 16.53
N PHE A 226 8.57 19.61 16.07
CA PHE A 226 9.81 19.14 16.67
C PHE A 226 10.92 20.19 16.62
N LEU A 227 11.15 20.81 15.46
CA LEU A 227 12.22 21.79 15.26
C LEU A 227 11.99 23.08 16.04
N CYS A 228 10.74 23.49 16.26
CA CYS A 228 10.45 24.69 17.05
C CYS A 228 10.44 24.46 18.56
N THR A 229 10.19 23.22 19.02
CA THR A 229 10.05 22.92 20.47
C THR A 229 11.28 22.26 21.05
N LEU A 230 11.58 21.03 20.67
CA LEU A 230 12.62 20.20 21.30
C LEU A 230 14.01 20.40 20.70
N PHE A 231 14.10 20.61 19.40
CA PHE A 231 15.37 20.66 18.68
C PHE A 231 16.31 21.77 19.17
N PRO A 232 15.90 23.00 19.50
CA PRO A 232 16.81 24.05 19.97
C PRO A 232 17.55 23.63 21.25
N PHE A 233 16.89 22.99 22.20
CA PHE A 233 17.50 22.51 23.43
C PHE A 233 18.51 21.39 23.15
N ILE A 234 18.12 20.43 22.30
CA ILE A 234 18.99 19.32 21.88
C ILE A 234 20.21 19.88 21.14
N TYR A 235 20.02 20.86 20.24
CA TYR A 235 21.09 21.47 19.48
C TYR A 235 22.13 22.13 20.40
N ILE A 236 21.70 22.92 21.40
CA ILE A 236 22.59 23.57 22.36
C ILE A 236 23.37 22.51 23.15
N PHE A 237 22.70 21.50 23.68
CA PHE A 237 23.35 20.42 24.42
C PHE A 237 24.41 19.69 23.57
N VAL A 238 24.05 19.29 22.36
CA VAL A 238 24.96 18.60 21.44
C VAL A 238 26.09 19.50 20.96
N ALA A 239 25.81 20.78 20.73
CA ALA A 239 26.84 21.74 20.32
C ALA A 239 27.92 21.90 21.38
N ILE A 240 27.52 22.05 22.64
CA ILE A 240 28.46 22.13 23.78
C ILE A 240 29.31 20.85 23.86
N GLY A 241 28.66 19.67 23.93
CA GLY A 241 29.34 18.38 24.04
C GLY A 241 30.29 18.09 22.85
N THR A 242 29.88 18.41 21.64
CA THR A 242 30.72 18.22 20.44
C THR A 242 31.92 19.16 20.43
N LYS A 243 31.75 20.42 20.80
CA LYS A 243 32.85 21.40 20.86
C LYS A 243 33.86 21.10 21.96
N LEU A 244 33.40 20.57 23.10
CA LEU A 244 34.27 20.14 24.19
C LEU A 244 35.12 18.90 23.84
N THR A 245 34.57 17.99 22.99
CA THR A 245 35.24 16.73 22.67
C THR A 245 36.10 16.79 21.39
N SER A 246 35.81 17.70 20.46
CA SER A 246 36.59 17.82 19.21
C SER A 246 36.42 19.17 18.54
N ARG A 247 37.51 19.69 17.95
CA ARG A 247 37.48 20.93 17.14
C ARG A 247 36.77 20.72 15.81
N GLY A 248 35.98 21.73 15.35
CA GLY A 248 35.31 21.71 14.04
C GLY A 248 33.81 22.04 14.12
N PRO A 249 33.02 21.89 12.99
CA PRO A 249 31.61 22.22 12.94
C PRO A 249 30.77 21.24 13.78
N VAL A 250 29.61 21.68 14.27
CA VAL A 250 28.66 20.84 15.02
C VAL A 250 27.88 19.90 14.10
N LEU A 251 27.52 20.40 12.94
CA LEU A 251 26.80 19.64 11.93
C LEU A 251 27.77 19.04 10.92
N PHE A 252 27.41 17.88 10.42
CA PHE A 252 28.07 17.13 9.37
C PHE A 252 27.09 16.95 8.21
N LEU A 253 27.55 17.18 7.00
CA LEU A 253 26.78 17.05 5.76
C LEU A 253 27.37 15.93 4.93
N GLN A 254 26.52 15.01 4.46
CA GLN A 254 26.95 13.88 3.64
C GLN A 254 25.99 13.67 2.47
N GLU A 255 26.55 13.45 1.27
CA GLU A 255 25.75 13.16 0.10
C GLU A 255 25.14 11.76 0.17
N ARG A 256 23.84 11.68 -0.11
CA ARG A 256 23.04 10.46 -0.09
C ARG A 256 22.13 10.38 -1.31
N SER A 257 21.75 9.14 -1.67
CA SER A 257 20.74 8.90 -2.70
C SER A 257 19.35 9.20 -2.16
N GLY A 258 18.60 10.04 -2.87
CA GLY A 258 17.23 10.44 -2.57
C GLY A 258 16.21 9.88 -3.56
N GLU A 259 15.06 10.57 -3.63
CA GLU A 259 13.94 10.22 -4.52
C GLU A 259 14.39 10.31 -5.99
N ASN A 260 13.95 9.33 -6.80
CA ASN A 260 14.27 9.22 -8.23
C ASN A 260 15.78 9.23 -8.55
N GLY A 261 16.62 8.78 -7.60
CA GLY A 261 18.06 8.75 -7.76
C GLY A 261 18.76 10.12 -7.64
N GLN A 262 18.05 11.18 -7.30
CA GLN A 262 18.64 12.50 -7.05
C GLN A 262 19.49 12.47 -5.79
N THR A 263 20.61 13.16 -5.81
CA THR A 263 21.47 13.28 -4.64
C THR A 263 21.03 14.45 -3.76
N PHE A 264 21.12 14.29 -2.44
CA PHE A 264 20.88 15.35 -1.48
C PHE A 264 21.90 15.34 -0.35
N ARG A 265 22.06 16.46 0.35
CA ARG A 265 22.95 16.57 1.51
C ARG A 265 22.19 16.23 2.79
N CYS A 266 22.44 15.04 3.32
CA CYS A 266 21.89 14.57 4.60
C CYS A 266 22.59 15.27 5.76
N ILE A 267 21.83 15.93 6.63
CA ILE A 267 22.33 16.72 7.77
C ILE A 267 22.32 15.85 9.02
N LYS A 268 23.48 15.76 9.70
CA LYS A 268 23.62 15.01 10.96
C LYS A 268 24.43 15.84 11.97
N PHE A 269 24.34 15.48 13.25
CA PHE A 269 25.34 15.94 14.20
C PHE A 269 26.65 15.19 14.01
N ARG A 270 27.76 15.90 14.14
CA ARG A 270 29.07 15.29 14.03
C ARG A 270 29.37 14.43 15.24
N SER A 271 29.55 13.13 15.00
CA SER A 271 29.88 12.11 16.02
C SER A 271 31.32 11.60 15.92
N MET A 272 32.08 12.06 14.90
CA MET A 272 33.48 11.67 14.66
C MET A 272 34.40 12.89 14.57
N ARG A 273 35.70 12.66 14.74
CA ARG A 273 36.72 13.68 14.43
C ARG A 273 36.68 13.99 12.94
N VAL A 274 37.01 15.22 12.59
CA VAL A 274 37.09 15.65 11.19
C VAL A 274 38.15 14.83 10.48
N ASN A 275 37.80 14.17 9.39
CA ASN A 275 38.69 13.32 8.57
C ASN A 275 38.29 13.42 7.09
N SER A 276 39.23 13.06 6.19
CA SER A 276 39.05 13.09 4.74
C SER A 276 38.23 11.91 4.20
N ASP A 277 38.03 10.85 5.01
CA ASP A 277 37.42 9.60 4.56
C ASP A 277 35.93 9.48 4.89
N ALA A 278 35.35 10.59 5.39
CA ALA A 278 33.97 10.62 5.88
C ALA A 278 32.92 10.23 4.81
N ASP A 279 33.19 10.53 3.51
CA ASP A 279 32.30 10.22 2.40
C ASP A 279 32.63 8.90 1.70
N ARG A 280 33.78 8.27 2.03
CA ARG A 280 34.26 7.05 1.36
C ARG A 280 34.14 5.81 2.20
N VAL A 281 34.38 5.92 3.50
CA VAL A 281 34.45 4.75 4.40
C VAL A 281 33.26 4.74 5.34
N GLN A 282 32.47 3.69 5.27
CA GLN A 282 31.37 3.47 6.23
C GLN A 282 31.92 3.32 7.63
N ALA A 283 31.22 3.92 8.60
CA ALA A 283 31.57 3.80 10.00
C ALA A 283 31.27 2.38 10.52
N THR A 284 32.21 1.76 11.20
CA THR A 284 32.09 0.45 11.84
C THR A 284 31.76 0.60 13.33
N ARG A 285 31.42 -0.53 13.99
CA ARG A 285 31.07 -0.54 15.43
C ARG A 285 32.21 0.00 16.31
N ASP A 286 33.44 -0.37 16.05
CA ASP A 286 34.63 0.05 16.82
C ASP A 286 35.54 1.01 16.06
N ASP A 287 34.94 1.95 15.33
CA ASP A 287 35.66 2.90 14.50
C ASP A 287 36.50 3.88 15.34
N PRO A 288 37.84 3.94 15.16
CA PRO A 288 38.72 4.79 15.96
C PRO A 288 38.50 6.30 15.76
N ARG A 289 37.75 6.69 14.72
CA ARG A 289 37.40 8.07 14.44
C ARG A 289 36.31 8.61 15.40
N LYS A 290 35.60 7.72 16.12
CA LYS A 290 34.53 8.13 17.05
C LYS A 290 35.08 8.84 18.26
N THR A 291 34.37 9.86 18.74
CA THR A 291 34.57 10.45 20.06
C THR A 291 33.68 9.73 21.09
N ARG A 292 34.04 9.74 22.37
CA ARG A 292 33.16 9.17 23.43
C ARG A 292 31.77 9.77 23.43
N PHE A 293 31.68 11.09 23.25
CA PHE A 293 30.38 11.77 23.14
C PHE A 293 29.67 11.42 21.82
N GLY A 294 30.40 11.27 20.72
CA GLY A 294 29.87 10.84 19.44
C GLY A 294 29.32 9.43 19.47
N ASP A 295 29.92 8.52 20.24
CA ASP A 295 29.40 7.18 20.43
C ASP A 295 28.06 7.20 21.20
N PHE A 296 27.94 8.04 22.24
CA PHE A 296 26.66 8.29 22.92
C PHE A 296 25.59 8.81 21.95
N LEU A 297 25.92 9.81 21.10
CA LEU A 297 24.98 10.36 20.13
C LEU A 297 24.48 9.31 19.13
N ARG A 298 25.34 8.41 18.68
CA ARG A 298 24.98 7.32 17.76
C ARG A 298 24.11 6.26 18.42
N ARG A 299 24.46 5.79 19.61
CA ARG A 299 23.67 4.80 20.36
C ARG A 299 22.25 5.31 20.65
N SER A 300 22.13 6.61 20.95
CA SER A 300 20.83 7.25 21.18
C SER A 300 20.14 7.71 19.90
N SER A 301 20.79 7.59 18.73
CA SER A 301 20.33 8.13 17.43
C SER A 301 20.05 9.64 17.43
N ILE A 302 20.57 10.38 18.41
CA ILE A 302 20.47 11.84 18.49
C ILE A 302 21.22 12.48 17.31
N ASP A 303 22.28 11.84 16.80
CA ASP A 303 23.05 12.31 15.65
C ASP A 303 22.21 12.45 14.37
N GLU A 304 21.09 11.76 14.26
CA GLU A 304 20.21 11.81 13.08
C GLU A 304 19.09 12.87 13.18
N LEU A 305 18.88 13.47 14.36
CA LEU A 305 17.80 14.45 14.56
C LEU A 305 17.88 15.71 13.65
N PRO A 306 19.04 16.23 13.21
CA PRO A 306 19.06 17.32 12.24
C PRO A 306 18.43 16.98 10.88
N GLN A 307 18.19 15.70 10.57
CA GLN A 307 17.50 15.29 9.34
C GLN A 307 16.06 15.81 9.27
N PHE A 308 15.43 16.21 10.38
CA PHE A 308 14.14 16.89 10.34
C PHE A 308 14.20 18.21 9.53
N ILE A 309 15.37 18.84 9.41
CA ILE A 309 15.60 19.99 8.52
C ILE A 309 15.51 19.52 7.05
N ASN A 310 16.07 18.35 6.70
CA ASN A 310 15.92 17.78 5.37
C ASN A 310 14.47 17.43 5.05
N VAL A 311 13.71 16.97 6.06
CA VAL A 311 12.27 16.71 5.88
C VAL A 311 11.52 18.02 5.56
N LEU A 312 11.77 19.11 6.28
CA LEU A 312 11.17 20.41 5.97
C LEU A 312 11.55 20.93 4.58
N ARG A 313 12.81 20.76 4.17
CA ARG A 313 13.28 21.14 2.82
C ARG A 313 12.60 20.30 1.73
N GLY A 314 12.17 19.09 2.06
CA GLY A 314 11.53 18.18 1.11
C GLY A 314 12.48 17.14 0.51
N ASP A 315 13.73 17.08 0.95
CA ASP A 315 14.71 16.05 0.53
C ASP A 315 14.38 14.68 1.11
N MET A 316 13.77 14.67 2.31
CA MET A 316 13.43 13.47 3.07
C MET A 316 11.97 13.49 3.53
N SER A 317 11.54 12.37 4.07
CA SER A 317 10.31 12.17 4.84
C SER A 317 10.67 11.69 6.26
N ILE A 318 9.75 11.78 7.22
CA ILE A 318 9.95 11.16 8.54
C ILE A 318 10.06 9.64 8.38
N VAL A 319 9.15 9.04 7.59
CA VAL A 319 9.11 7.60 7.36
C VAL A 319 9.38 7.30 5.88
N GLY A 320 10.34 6.42 5.62
CA GLY A 320 10.73 6.00 4.27
C GLY A 320 11.95 5.07 4.28
N PRO A 321 12.41 4.61 3.12
CA PRO A 321 13.65 3.84 3.01
C PRO A 321 14.86 4.61 3.56
N ARG A 322 15.75 3.92 4.30
CA ARG A 322 16.96 4.57 4.82
C ARG A 322 17.86 5.04 3.67
N PRO A 323 18.33 6.32 3.65
CA PRO A 323 19.20 6.82 2.59
C PRO A 323 20.59 6.18 2.65
N HIS A 324 21.06 5.66 1.52
CA HIS A 324 22.38 5.05 1.40
C HIS A 324 23.42 6.03 0.83
N MET A 325 24.70 5.73 1.07
CA MET A 325 25.82 6.41 0.43
C MET A 325 25.79 6.14 -1.08
N LEU A 326 26.24 7.07 -1.90
CA LEU A 326 26.24 6.95 -3.37
C LEU A 326 26.98 5.69 -3.85
N GLN A 327 28.14 5.40 -3.25
CA GLN A 327 28.93 4.20 -3.56
C GLN A 327 28.14 2.90 -3.27
N HIS A 328 27.40 2.84 -2.15
CA HIS A 328 26.57 1.68 -1.84
C HIS A 328 25.41 1.54 -2.83
N THR A 329 24.81 2.65 -3.25
CA THR A 329 23.75 2.63 -4.25
C THR A 329 24.27 2.08 -5.56
N GLU A 330 25.44 2.52 -6.01
CA GLU A 330 26.06 2.02 -7.24
C GLU A 330 26.42 0.53 -7.15
N GLN A 331 27.00 0.10 -6.02
CA GLN A 331 27.39 -1.29 -5.82
C GLN A 331 26.16 -2.23 -5.77
N TYR A 332 25.17 -1.91 -4.91
CA TYR A 332 24.03 -2.79 -4.69
C TYR A 332 23.00 -2.76 -5.83
N SER A 333 22.94 -1.68 -6.60
CA SER A 333 22.09 -1.64 -7.80
C SER A 333 22.46 -2.67 -8.86
N LYS A 334 23.74 -3.05 -8.92
CA LYS A 334 24.27 -4.10 -9.83
C LYS A 334 24.06 -5.51 -9.29
N LEU A 335 24.03 -5.67 -7.97
CA LEU A 335 23.98 -6.98 -7.30
C LEU A 335 22.57 -7.43 -6.92
N ILE A 336 21.67 -6.48 -6.61
CA ILE A 336 20.34 -6.79 -6.11
C ILE A 336 19.30 -6.36 -7.13
N ASN A 337 18.52 -7.33 -7.60
CA ASN A 337 17.41 -7.05 -8.50
C ASN A 337 16.38 -6.15 -7.82
N LYS A 338 15.88 -5.12 -8.52
CA LYS A 338 14.91 -4.12 -8.04
C LYS A 338 15.43 -3.20 -6.91
N TYR A 339 16.73 -3.15 -6.67
CA TYR A 339 17.30 -2.25 -5.66
C TYR A 339 16.85 -0.80 -5.85
N MET A 340 16.80 -0.32 -7.10
CA MET A 340 16.44 1.07 -7.43
C MET A 340 14.97 1.41 -7.13
N VAL A 341 14.10 0.43 -6.99
CA VAL A 341 12.67 0.64 -6.68
C VAL A 341 12.46 1.41 -5.37
N ARG A 342 13.33 1.20 -4.38
CA ARG A 342 13.27 1.91 -3.12
C ARG A 342 13.45 3.44 -3.25
N HIS A 343 14.01 3.91 -4.35
CA HIS A 343 14.22 5.33 -4.64
C HIS A 343 13.03 5.99 -5.35
N LEU A 344 11.93 5.29 -5.60
CA LEU A 344 10.68 5.87 -6.13
C LEU A 344 9.95 6.77 -5.11
N ILE A 345 10.36 6.71 -3.85
CA ILE A 345 9.83 7.55 -2.77
C ILE A 345 10.97 8.21 -1.99
N LYS A 346 10.63 9.26 -1.24
CA LYS A 346 11.61 9.97 -0.42
C LYS A 346 12.20 9.07 0.65
N PRO A 347 13.52 9.17 0.89
CA PRO A 347 14.15 8.47 1.99
C PRO A 347 13.63 8.99 3.33
N GLY A 348 13.62 8.11 4.35
CA GLY A 348 13.11 8.41 5.68
C GLY A 348 14.19 8.50 6.76
N ILE A 349 13.88 9.25 7.85
CA ILE A 349 14.65 9.21 9.10
C ILE A 349 14.50 7.81 9.71
N THR A 350 13.29 7.28 9.73
CA THR A 350 12.98 5.89 10.07
C THR A 350 12.24 5.19 8.93
N GLY A 351 12.07 3.86 9.02
CA GLY A 351 11.39 3.10 7.96
C GLY A 351 11.04 1.68 8.38
N TRP A 352 10.18 1.04 7.60
CA TRP A 352 9.70 -0.31 7.88
C TRP A 352 10.83 -1.33 8.04
N ALA A 353 11.84 -1.29 7.17
CA ALA A 353 13.00 -2.16 7.27
C ALA A 353 13.74 -1.96 8.61
N GLN A 354 13.89 -0.70 9.07
CA GLN A 354 14.60 -0.39 10.31
C GLN A 354 13.88 -0.93 11.54
N VAL A 355 12.54 -0.76 11.62
CA VAL A 355 11.75 -1.21 12.79
C VAL A 355 11.49 -2.71 12.81
N THR A 356 11.72 -3.41 11.68
CA THR A 356 11.55 -4.86 11.55
C THR A 356 12.87 -5.65 11.56
N GLY A 357 13.92 -5.11 12.19
CA GLY A 357 15.18 -5.82 12.47
C GLY A 357 16.29 -5.63 11.42
N TYR A 358 16.11 -4.77 10.40
CA TYR A 358 17.14 -4.46 9.39
C TYR A 358 17.78 -3.08 9.64
N ARG A 359 17.98 -2.75 10.93
CA ARG A 359 18.71 -1.56 11.35
C ARG A 359 20.21 -1.89 11.44
N GLY A 360 21.07 -0.87 11.29
CA GLY A 360 22.50 -1.03 11.46
C GLY A 360 23.27 -1.37 10.19
N GLU A 361 24.48 -1.86 10.37
CA GLU A 361 25.40 -2.25 9.31
C GLU A 361 24.92 -3.55 8.64
N THR A 362 25.06 -3.62 7.33
CA THR A 362 24.73 -4.84 6.56
C THR A 362 26.02 -5.57 6.23
N HIS A 363 26.19 -6.75 6.80
CA HIS A 363 27.40 -7.57 6.64
C HIS A 363 27.28 -8.56 5.47
N SER A 364 26.09 -8.81 4.96
CA SER A 364 25.86 -9.76 3.86
C SER A 364 24.89 -9.23 2.80
N LEU A 365 25.03 -9.74 1.58
CA LEU A 365 24.12 -9.43 0.49
C LEU A 365 22.66 -9.81 0.84
N SER A 366 22.47 -10.95 1.50
CA SER A 366 21.16 -11.44 1.92
C SER A 366 20.46 -10.47 2.91
N GLN A 367 21.22 -9.86 3.84
CA GLN A 367 20.66 -8.85 4.74
C GLN A 367 20.22 -7.59 3.98
N MET A 368 21.02 -7.18 2.98
CA MET A 368 20.67 -6.04 2.13
C MET A 368 19.42 -6.34 1.27
N GLU A 369 19.32 -7.54 0.71
CA GLU A 369 18.12 -7.98 -0.01
C GLU A 369 16.89 -7.98 0.89
N GLY A 370 17.02 -8.47 2.12
CA GLY A 370 15.96 -8.44 3.12
C GLY A 370 15.49 -7.01 3.43
N ARG A 371 16.43 -6.05 3.53
CA ARG A 371 16.13 -4.62 3.70
C ARG A 371 15.37 -4.07 2.48
N VAL A 372 15.91 -4.29 1.27
CA VAL A 372 15.28 -3.82 0.03
C VAL A 372 13.87 -4.37 -0.14
N ARG A 373 13.65 -5.65 0.18
CA ARG A 373 12.32 -6.27 0.12
C ARG A 373 11.32 -5.57 1.05
N ARG A 374 11.72 -5.17 2.26
CA ARG A 374 10.87 -4.45 3.19
C ARG A 374 10.64 -3.00 2.79
N ASP A 375 11.64 -2.35 2.21
CA ASP A 375 11.49 -1.00 1.66
C ASP A 375 10.48 -0.99 0.49
N ILE A 376 10.53 -2.01 -0.37
CA ILE A 376 9.57 -2.20 -1.47
C ILE A 376 8.17 -2.49 -0.91
N TRP A 377 8.07 -3.37 0.10
CA TRP A 377 6.79 -3.65 0.74
C TRP A 377 6.15 -2.38 1.33
N TYR A 378 6.93 -1.54 1.99
CA TYR A 378 6.44 -0.26 2.50
C TYR A 378 5.92 0.66 1.38
N LEU A 379 6.62 0.74 0.26
CA LEU A 379 6.21 1.51 -0.92
C LEU A 379 4.86 1.03 -1.46
N GLU A 380 4.66 -0.29 -1.53
CA GLU A 380 3.44 -0.92 -2.05
C GLU A 380 2.25 -0.84 -1.07
N ASN A 381 2.51 -0.76 0.22
CA ASN A 381 1.48 -0.82 1.26
C ASN A 381 1.36 0.49 2.08
N TRP A 382 1.86 1.59 1.55
CA TRP A 382 1.86 2.85 2.28
C TRP A 382 0.43 3.27 2.69
N SER A 383 0.30 3.70 3.94
CA SER A 383 -0.83 4.44 4.48
C SER A 383 -0.34 5.35 5.60
N LEU A 384 -1.09 6.42 5.91
CA LEU A 384 -0.73 7.31 7.02
C LEU A 384 -0.68 6.55 8.37
N LEU A 385 -1.58 5.59 8.57
CA LEU A 385 -1.59 4.75 9.78
C LEU A 385 -0.34 3.88 9.88
N LEU A 386 0.18 3.40 8.75
CA LEU A 386 1.46 2.66 8.72
C LEU A 386 2.62 3.57 9.13
N ASP A 387 2.65 4.82 8.68
CA ASP A 387 3.66 5.79 9.11
C ASP A 387 3.61 6.02 10.62
N ILE A 388 2.43 6.26 11.18
CA ILE A 388 2.24 6.44 12.63
C ILE A 388 2.71 5.19 13.39
N ARG A 389 2.36 3.99 12.90
CA ARG A 389 2.81 2.72 13.49
C ARG A 389 4.34 2.60 13.48
N ILE A 390 4.99 2.95 12.37
CA ILE A 390 6.46 2.88 12.25
C ILE A 390 7.13 3.87 13.22
N ILE A 391 6.60 5.09 13.34
CA ILE A 391 7.11 6.07 14.31
C ILE A 391 6.98 5.54 15.74
N PHE A 392 5.82 4.99 16.10
CA PHE A 392 5.62 4.37 17.42
C PHE A 392 6.61 3.23 17.67
N MET A 393 6.77 2.31 16.71
CA MET A 393 7.74 1.22 16.81
C MET A 393 9.19 1.74 16.92
N THR A 394 9.53 2.83 16.24
CA THR A 394 10.86 3.45 16.33
C THR A 394 11.16 3.93 17.76
N VAL A 395 10.20 4.66 18.35
CA VAL A 395 10.34 5.15 19.73
C VAL A 395 10.38 3.96 20.71
N TRP A 396 9.53 2.97 20.52
CA TRP A 396 9.48 1.78 21.35
C TRP A 396 10.78 0.96 21.33
N ASN A 397 11.34 0.74 20.12
CA ASN A 397 12.60 0.03 19.95
C ASN A 397 13.78 0.83 20.54
N ALA A 398 13.74 2.17 20.45
CA ALA A 398 14.75 3.02 21.08
C ALA A 398 14.72 2.95 22.62
N LEU A 399 13.53 2.85 23.22
CA LEU A 399 13.37 2.70 24.67
C LEU A 399 13.77 1.31 25.18
N ARG A 400 13.60 0.25 24.37
CA ARG A 400 13.97 -1.12 24.74
C ARG A 400 15.45 -1.44 24.61
N GLN A 401 16.28 -0.50 24.17
CA GLN A 401 17.70 -0.72 23.89
C GLN A 401 17.94 -1.96 23.02
N ASP A 402 17.37 -1.95 21.81
CA ASP A 402 17.53 -3.02 20.84
C ASP A 402 19.04 -3.22 20.58
N GLU A 403 19.58 -4.41 20.85
CA GLU A 403 21.01 -4.75 20.71
C GLU A 403 21.56 -4.50 19.29
N ASN A 404 20.65 -4.34 18.32
CA ASN A 404 20.96 -4.01 16.94
C ASN A 404 21.11 -2.50 16.67
N ALA A 405 20.87 -1.63 17.66
CA ALA A 405 21.22 -0.21 17.58
C ALA A 405 22.64 -0.06 18.13
N TYR A 406 23.63 -0.05 17.26
CA TYR A 406 25.07 0.17 17.52
C TYR A 406 25.51 0.26 18.97
#